data_7020391f7b12ac79a38a13986890822f
#
_entry.id   7020391f7b12ac79a38a13986890822f
#
_cell.length_a   1.000
_cell.length_b   1.000
_cell.length_c   1.000
_cell.angle_alpha   90.00
_cell.angle_beta   90.00
_cell.angle_gamma   90.00
#
_symmetry.space_group_name_H-M   'P 1'
#
loop_
_entity.id
_entity.type
_entity.pdbx_description
1 polymer ?
#
loop_
_entity_poly.entity_id
_entity_poly.type
_entity_poly.pdbx_seq_one_letter_code
_entity_poly.pdbx_strand_id
1 'polypeptide(L)'
;MGSLNILQTAKKNLWSIIALVVVLALVGYSYVDEIQGMNNASTDYDYCYHLVNLYELICKSIFAIIYFIMCQLTYINKQYSKWSIWLFYLSAIVLLIHFFISGFIFEYVYAHVGVDHMDDLPKLARYIFGAPAYFVILSLFFVPKFIKDTIKLKNEQELTI
;
A
#
# COMPACT_ATOMS: atom_id res chain seq x y z
N MET A 1 4.44 -34.91 -18.03
CA MET A 1 3.43 -33.84 -17.74
C MET A 1 3.87 -32.79 -16.72
N GLY A 2 4.86 -33.04 -15.88
CA GLY A 2 5.31 -32.07 -14.84
C GLY A 2 6.08 -30.84 -15.36
N SER A 3 6.90 -30.96 -16.39
CA SER A 3 7.78 -29.88 -16.89
C SER A 3 7.03 -28.74 -17.60
N LEU A 4 5.94 -29.02 -18.29
CA LEU A 4 5.13 -28.00 -18.96
C LEU A 4 4.39 -27.10 -17.95
N ASN A 5 3.94 -27.66 -16.84
CA ASN A 5 3.28 -26.89 -15.77
C ASN A 5 4.26 -25.94 -15.04
N ILE A 6 5.51 -26.39 -14.84
CA ILE A 6 6.53 -25.56 -14.20
C ILE A 6 6.90 -24.37 -15.08
N LEU A 7 7.07 -24.58 -16.40
CA LEU A 7 7.38 -23.52 -17.36
C LEU A 7 6.24 -22.49 -17.50
N GLN A 8 4.99 -22.94 -17.51
CA GLN A 8 3.83 -22.04 -17.54
C GLN A 8 3.69 -21.22 -16.26
N THR A 9 3.93 -21.82 -15.10
CA THR A 9 3.90 -21.13 -13.82
C THR A 9 5.05 -20.12 -13.70
N ALA A 10 6.25 -20.50 -14.15
CA ALA A 10 7.41 -19.59 -14.20
C ALA A 10 7.18 -18.41 -15.13
N LYS A 11 6.60 -18.63 -16.32
CA LYS A 11 6.27 -17.56 -17.27
C LYS A 11 5.20 -16.60 -16.72
N LYS A 12 4.22 -17.12 -15.98
CA LYS A 12 3.18 -16.33 -15.34
C LYS A 12 3.74 -15.43 -14.21
N ASN A 13 4.64 -15.99 -13.42
CA ASN A 13 5.30 -15.25 -12.33
C ASN A 13 6.32 -14.23 -12.88
N LEU A 14 6.97 -14.51 -14.02
CA LEU A 14 7.95 -13.62 -14.63
C LEU A 14 7.32 -12.26 -15.01
N TRP A 15 6.16 -12.27 -15.65
CA TRP A 15 5.47 -11.02 -16.01
C TRP A 15 5.07 -10.20 -14.79
N SER A 16 4.64 -10.86 -13.73
CA SER A 16 4.30 -10.18 -12.47
C SER A 16 5.53 -9.57 -11.81
N ILE A 17 6.68 -10.26 -11.86
CA ILE A 17 7.95 -9.75 -11.33
C ILE A 17 8.43 -8.55 -12.16
N ILE A 18 8.37 -8.65 -13.50
CA ILE A 18 8.74 -7.53 -14.39
C ILE A 18 7.86 -6.32 -14.10
N ALA A 19 6.54 -6.50 -13.99
CA ALA A 19 5.64 -5.41 -13.64
C ALA A 19 5.99 -4.77 -12.29
N LEU A 20 6.30 -5.58 -11.27
CA LEU A 20 6.73 -5.07 -9.97
C LEU A 20 8.03 -4.26 -10.06
N VAL A 21 9.02 -4.77 -10.79
CA VAL A 21 10.31 -4.08 -10.97
C VAL A 21 10.11 -2.73 -11.67
N VAL A 22 9.27 -2.67 -12.69
CA VAL A 22 8.94 -1.41 -13.39
C VAL A 22 8.25 -0.43 -12.44
N VAL A 23 7.27 -0.88 -11.66
CA VAL A 23 6.59 -0.04 -10.67
C VAL A 23 7.56 0.46 -9.62
N LEU A 24 8.43 -0.40 -9.08
CA LEU A 24 9.43 0.00 -8.08
C LEU A 24 10.46 0.99 -8.66
N ALA A 25 10.84 0.86 -9.93
CA ALA A 25 11.74 1.81 -10.59
C ALA A 25 11.08 3.19 -10.75
N LEU A 26 9.80 3.24 -11.18
CA LEU A 26 9.05 4.49 -11.28
C LEU A 26 8.87 5.16 -9.92
N VAL A 27 8.54 4.36 -8.91
CA VAL A 27 8.40 4.83 -7.54
C VAL A 27 9.75 5.34 -7.01
N GLY A 28 10.84 4.61 -7.26
CA GLY A 28 12.19 5.02 -6.88
C GLY A 28 12.60 6.37 -7.49
N TYR A 29 12.25 6.59 -8.76
CA TYR A 29 12.48 7.88 -9.40
C TYR A 29 11.71 9.02 -8.69
N SER A 30 10.43 8.78 -8.38
CA SER A 30 9.62 9.76 -7.65
C SER A 30 10.18 10.06 -6.25
N TYR A 31 10.77 9.08 -5.55
CA TYR A 31 11.43 9.30 -4.28
C TYR A 31 12.63 10.26 -4.40
N VAL A 32 13.45 10.07 -5.44
CA VAL A 32 14.62 10.95 -5.67
C VAL A 32 14.16 12.37 -5.95
N ASP A 33 13.11 12.54 -6.74
CA ASP A 33 12.54 13.83 -7.09
C ASP A 33 12.02 14.59 -5.85
N GLU A 34 11.25 13.92 -4.99
CA GLU A 34 10.73 14.53 -3.76
C GLU A 34 11.85 14.86 -2.76
N ILE A 35 12.86 14.00 -2.60
CA ILE A 35 14.00 14.27 -1.72
C ILE A 35 14.83 15.45 -2.25
N GLN A 36 15.04 15.54 -3.56
CA GLN A 36 15.73 16.68 -4.17
C GLN A 36 14.91 17.97 -4.02
N GLY A 37 13.58 17.88 -4.19
CA GLY A 37 12.68 18.98 -3.95
C GLY A 37 12.78 19.52 -2.52
N MET A 38 12.78 18.65 -1.50
CA MET A 38 12.97 19.04 -0.11
C MET A 38 14.32 19.72 0.14
N ASN A 39 15.40 19.18 -0.44
CA ASN A 39 16.76 19.75 -0.27
C ASN A 39 16.93 21.11 -0.95
N ASN A 40 16.17 21.36 -2.01
CA ASN A 40 16.22 22.60 -2.80
C ASN A 40 15.08 23.56 -2.43
N ALA A 41 14.26 23.23 -1.45
CA ALA A 41 13.13 24.05 -1.03
C ALA A 41 13.62 25.45 -0.61
N SER A 42 13.01 26.47 -1.18
CA SER A 42 13.32 27.86 -0.89
C SER A 42 12.46 28.45 0.21
N THR A 43 11.33 27.81 0.48
CA THR A 43 10.33 28.22 1.49
C THR A 43 9.94 27.03 2.35
N ASP A 44 9.45 27.32 3.56
CA ASP A 44 8.88 26.28 4.44
C ASP A 44 7.67 25.60 3.81
N TYR A 45 6.92 26.30 3.00
CA TYR A 45 5.80 25.74 2.25
C TYR A 45 6.28 24.70 1.21
N ASP A 46 7.29 25.02 0.41
CA ASP A 46 7.86 24.10 -0.59
C ASP A 46 8.39 22.84 0.10
N TYR A 47 9.08 23.01 1.24
CA TYR A 47 9.55 21.90 2.04
C TYR A 47 8.40 21.01 2.53
N CYS A 48 7.36 21.61 3.12
CA CYS A 48 6.18 20.89 3.58
C CYS A 48 5.45 20.16 2.45
N TYR A 49 5.36 20.76 1.27
CA TYR A 49 4.76 20.14 0.10
C TYR A 49 5.48 18.85 -0.31
N HIS A 50 6.79 18.91 -0.47
CA HIS A 50 7.61 17.73 -0.80
C HIS A 50 7.61 16.69 0.32
N LEU A 51 7.60 17.11 1.59
CA LEU A 51 7.50 16.20 2.75
C LEU A 51 6.20 15.40 2.72
N VAL A 52 5.07 16.06 2.44
CA VAL A 52 3.75 15.42 2.36
C VAL A 52 3.70 14.43 1.20
N ASN A 53 4.20 14.81 0.04
CA ASN A 53 4.26 13.94 -1.13
C ASN A 53 5.17 12.71 -0.88
N LEU A 54 6.33 12.92 -0.26
CA LEU A 54 7.24 11.84 0.11
C LEU A 54 6.56 10.85 1.07
N TYR A 55 5.87 11.36 2.08
CA TYR A 55 5.13 10.53 3.02
C TYR A 55 4.02 9.72 2.33
N GLU A 56 3.22 10.36 1.48
CA GLU A 56 2.19 9.69 0.71
C GLU A 56 2.77 8.59 -0.19
N LEU A 57 3.90 8.85 -0.83
CA LEU A 57 4.60 7.92 -1.70
C LEU A 57 5.11 6.70 -0.92
N ILE A 58 5.65 6.89 0.30
CA ILE A 58 6.06 5.80 1.21
C ILE A 58 4.85 4.91 1.52
N CYS A 59 3.73 5.49 1.94
CA CYS A 59 2.54 4.74 2.27
C CYS A 59 2.01 3.95 1.07
N LYS A 60 1.89 4.58 -0.10
CA LYS A 60 1.45 3.93 -1.33
C LYS A 60 2.36 2.76 -1.72
N SER A 61 3.68 2.91 -1.54
CA SER A 61 4.66 1.87 -1.87
C SER A 61 4.52 0.65 -0.97
N ILE A 62 4.36 0.85 0.34
CA ILE A 62 4.15 -0.24 1.30
C ILE A 62 2.87 -1.00 0.94
N PHE A 63 1.78 -0.29 0.65
CA PHE A 63 0.53 -0.92 0.23
C PHE A 63 0.68 -1.67 -1.08
N ALA A 64 1.31 -1.08 -2.09
CA ALA A 64 1.51 -1.74 -3.38
C ALA A 64 2.26 -3.06 -3.24
N ILE A 65 3.29 -3.13 -2.38
CA ILE A 65 4.04 -4.35 -2.10
C ILE A 65 3.15 -5.40 -1.41
N ILE A 66 2.42 -5.02 -0.37
CA ILE A 66 1.54 -5.93 0.36
C ILE A 66 0.44 -6.48 -0.57
N TYR A 67 -0.23 -5.62 -1.32
CA TYR A 67 -1.26 -6.03 -2.28
C TYR A 67 -0.70 -6.91 -3.40
N PHE A 68 0.50 -6.62 -3.89
CA PHE A 68 1.16 -7.46 -4.88
C PHE A 68 1.38 -8.88 -4.35
N ILE A 69 1.92 -9.02 -3.14
CA ILE A 69 2.13 -10.31 -2.50
C ILE A 69 0.79 -11.04 -2.30
N MET A 70 -0.25 -10.34 -1.86
CA MET A 70 -1.59 -10.90 -1.71
C MET A 70 -2.17 -11.39 -3.03
N CYS A 71 -2.04 -10.61 -4.11
CA CYS A 71 -2.48 -11.02 -5.44
C CYS A 71 -1.73 -12.25 -5.94
N GLN A 72 -0.41 -12.34 -5.70
CA GLN A 72 0.38 -13.51 -6.06
C GLN A 72 -0.11 -14.76 -5.33
N LEU A 73 -0.34 -14.67 -4.03
CA LEU A 73 -0.76 -15.82 -3.22
C LEU A 73 -2.18 -16.27 -3.54
N THR A 74 -3.12 -15.33 -3.66
CA THR A 74 -4.56 -15.65 -3.79
C THR A 74 -4.97 -15.93 -5.22
N TYR A 75 -4.64 -15.05 -6.16
CA TYR A 75 -5.16 -15.13 -7.53
C TYR A 75 -4.26 -15.92 -8.48
N ILE A 76 -2.94 -15.78 -8.35
CA ILE A 76 -2.02 -16.40 -9.30
C ILE A 76 -1.69 -17.83 -8.88
N ASN A 77 -1.30 -18.03 -7.63
CA ASN A 77 -0.93 -19.34 -7.12
C ASN A 77 -2.12 -20.12 -6.54
N LYS A 78 -3.27 -19.47 -6.36
CA LYS A 78 -4.48 -20.03 -5.74
C LYS A 78 -4.19 -20.74 -4.41
N GLN A 79 -3.19 -20.27 -3.71
CA GLN A 79 -2.80 -20.78 -2.39
C GLN A 79 -3.55 -19.97 -1.32
N TYR A 80 -4.71 -20.45 -0.93
CA TYR A 80 -5.42 -19.95 0.24
C TYR A 80 -4.72 -20.48 1.48
N SER A 81 -3.76 -19.72 2.00
CA SER A 81 -2.98 -20.11 3.17
C SER A 81 -3.25 -19.17 4.34
N LYS A 82 -2.88 -19.63 5.55
CA LYS A 82 -2.90 -18.77 6.75
C LYS A 82 -2.13 -17.47 6.56
N TRP A 83 -1.10 -17.47 5.71
CA TRP A 83 -0.29 -16.28 5.38
C TRP A 83 -1.09 -15.17 4.68
N SER A 84 -2.04 -15.53 3.81
CA SER A 84 -2.92 -14.54 3.17
C SER A 84 -3.74 -13.76 4.21
N ILE A 85 -4.20 -14.44 5.25
CA ILE A 85 -4.94 -13.82 6.35
C ILE A 85 -4.05 -12.84 7.13
N TRP A 86 -2.81 -13.25 7.43
CA TRP A 86 -1.84 -12.38 8.12
C TRP A 86 -1.48 -11.14 7.32
N LEU A 87 -1.35 -11.24 6.00
CA LEU A 87 -1.10 -10.08 5.14
C LEU A 87 -2.26 -9.06 5.17
N PHE A 88 -3.50 -9.53 5.25
CA PHE A 88 -4.64 -8.64 5.43
C PHE A 88 -4.60 -7.91 6.77
N TYR A 89 -4.29 -8.61 7.87
CA TYR A 89 -4.13 -7.96 9.17
C TYR A 89 -2.95 -6.97 9.17
N LEU A 90 -1.83 -7.35 8.54
CA LEU A 90 -0.68 -6.45 8.40
C LEU A 90 -1.06 -5.17 7.65
N SER A 91 -1.82 -5.28 6.56
CA SER A 91 -2.32 -4.12 5.82
C SER A 91 -3.20 -3.22 6.69
N ALA A 92 -4.08 -3.79 7.49
CA ALA A 92 -4.93 -3.04 8.41
C ALA A 92 -4.09 -2.31 9.48
N ILE A 93 -3.07 -2.98 10.03
CA ILE A 93 -2.16 -2.38 11.02
C ILE A 93 -1.37 -1.22 10.38
N VAL A 94 -0.85 -1.40 9.18
CA VAL A 94 -0.12 -0.34 8.46
C VAL A 94 -1.03 0.87 8.21
N LEU A 95 -2.30 0.65 7.86
CA LEU A 95 -3.28 1.73 7.70
C LEU A 95 -3.59 2.46 9.00
N LEU A 96 -3.70 1.73 10.11
CA LEU A 96 -3.87 2.35 11.43
C LEU A 96 -2.66 3.20 11.82
N ILE A 97 -1.45 2.68 11.61
CA ILE A 97 -0.20 3.43 11.84
C ILE A 97 -0.17 4.68 10.97
N HIS A 98 -0.53 4.55 9.68
CA HIS A 98 -0.65 5.70 8.78
C HIS A 98 -1.59 6.76 9.33
N PHE A 99 -2.75 6.36 9.86
CA PHE A 99 -3.69 7.30 10.45
C PHE A 99 -3.09 8.10 11.61
N PHE A 100 -2.34 7.45 12.50
CA PHE A 100 -1.68 8.13 13.61
C PHE A 100 -0.55 9.05 13.13
N ILE A 101 0.33 8.57 12.27
CA ILE A 101 1.45 9.36 11.76
C ILE A 101 0.96 10.56 10.95
N SER A 102 -0.12 10.42 10.20
CA SER A 102 -0.70 11.51 9.42
C SER A 102 -1.14 12.70 10.28
N GLY A 103 -1.60 12.44 11.51
CA GLY A 103 -1.90 13.49 12.48
C GLY A 103 -0.68 14.33 12.83
N PHE A 104 0.46 13.69 13.13
CA PHE A 104 1.71 14.40 13.46
C PHE A 104 2.26 15.18 12.26
N ILE A 105 2.17 14.61 11.06
CA ILE A 105 2.60 15.31 9.84
C ILE A 105 1.72 16.53 9.60
N PHE A 106 0.42 16.39 9.79
CA PHE A 106 -0.51 17.50 9.64
C PHE A 106 -0.22 18.63 10.63
N GLU A 107 0.02 18.32 11.91
CA GLU A 107 0.40 19.32 12.93
C GLU A 107 1.70 20.02 12.54
N TYR A 108 2.70 19.27 12.07
CA TYR A 108 3.96 19.84 11.62
C TYR A 108 3.74 20.81 10.45
N VAL A 109 3.00 20.36 9.41
CA VAL A 109 2.70 21.18 8.24
C VAL A 109 1.90 22.43 8.63
N TYR A 110 0.90 22.28 9.50
CA TYR A 110 0.12 23.40 9.99
C TYR A 110 0.98 24.46 10.70
N ALA A 111 1.96 24.05 11.47
CA ALA A 111 2.86 24.93 12.19
C ALA A 111 3.86 25.67 11.28
N HIS A 112 4.23 25.09 10.12
CA HIS A 112 5.28 25.63 9.24
C HIS A 112 4.77 26.22 7.94
N VAL A 113 3.51 25.94 7.55
CA VAL A 113 2.89 26.61 6.41
C VAL A 113 2.69 28.09 6.76
N GLY A 114 3.34 28.99 6.00
CA GLY A 114 3.20 30.43 6.21
C GLY A 114 1.78 30.92 6.02
N VAL A 115 1.48 32.09 6.56
CA VAL A 115 0.14 32.71 6.48
C VAL A 115 -0.31 32.88 5.02
N ASP A 116 0.62 33.12 4.10
CA ASP A 116 0.36 33.32 2.68
C ASP A 116 -0.13 32.04 1.96
N HIS A 117 0.06 30.86 2.58
CA HIS A 117 -0.31 29.55 2.02
C HIS A 117 -1.38 28.81 2.83
N MET A 118 -2.04 29.48 3.76
CA MET A 118 -3.10 28.86 4.57
C MET A 118 -4.28 28.32 3.73
N ASP A 119 -4.56 28.93 2.58
CA ASP A 119 -5.59 28.46 1.65
C ASP A 119 -5.23 27.12 0.97
N ASP A 120 -3.94 26.75 0.95
CA ASP A 120 -3.47 25.49 0.39
C ASP A 120 -3.47 24.34 1.42
N LEU A 121 -3.61 24.64 2.70
CA LEU A 121 -3.66 23.66 3.79
C LEU A 121 -4.71 22.56 3.58
N PRO A 122 -5.94 22.83 3.11
CA PRO A 122 -6.91 21.78 2.83
C PRO A 122 -6.49 20.82 1.72
N LYS A 123 -5.69 21.28 0.74
CA LYS A 123 -5.13 20.41 -0.31
C LYS A 123 -4.10 19.47 0.28
N LEU A 124 -3.15 19.99 1.06
CA LEU A 124 -2.14 19.19 1.75
C LEU A 124 -2.79 18.17 2.70
N ALA A 125 -3.82 18.58 3.43
CA ALA A 125 -4.58 17.67 4.29
C ALA A 125 -5.23 16.51 3.53
N ARG A 126 -5.71 16.70 2.31
CA ARG A 126 -6.27 15.63 1.48
C ARG A 126 -5.22 14.58 1.10
N TYR A 127 -3.99 14.98 0.84
CA TYR A 127 -2.90 14.04 0.57
C TYR A 127 -2.53 13.26 1.83
N ILE A 128 -2.55 13.90 3.00
CA ILE A 128 -2.19 13.27 4.27
C ILE A 128 -3.26 12.28 4.74
N PHE A 129 -4.51 12.69 4.76
CA PHE A 129 -5.58 11.88 5.37
C PHE A 129 -6.32 10.95 4.42
N GLY A 130 -6.42 11.28 3.15
CA GLY A 130 -7.04 10.47 2.10
C GLY A 130 -8.32 9.75 2.52
N ALA A 131 -9.49 10.32 2.27
CA ALA A 131 -10.79 9.75 2.64
C ALA A 131 -10.99 8.24 2.32
N PRO A 132 -10.39 7.67 1.24
CA PRO A 132 -10.50 6.24 0.96
C PRO A 132 -9.85 5.32 2.00
N ALA A 133 -8.89 5.81 2.79
CA ALA A 133 -8.17 4.98 3.76
C ALA A 133 -9.09 4.35 4.80
N TYR A 134 -10.10 5.06 5.26
CA TYR A 134 -11.05 4.54 6.25
C TYR A 134 -11.87 3.35 5.73
N PHE A 135 -12.35 3.43 4.49
CA PHE A 135 -13.11 2.33 3.88
C PHE A 135 -12.22 1.11 3.63
N VAL A 136 -10.96 1.35 3.25
CA VAL A 136 -9.99 0.26 3.06
C VAL A 136 -9.65 -0.40 4.39
N ILE A 137 -9.43 0.36 5.47
CA ILE A 137 -9.21 -0.19 6.81
C ILE A 137 -10.37 -1.11 7.21
N LEU A 138 -11.61 -0.64 7.11
CA LEU A 138 -12.78 -1.41 7.48
C LEU A 138 -12.92 -2.68 6.63
N SER A 139 -12.74 -2.57 5.31
CA SER A 139 -12.83 -3.73 4.41
C SER A 139 -11.76 -4.78 4.71
N LEU A 140 -10.54 -4.36 5.06
CA LEU A 140 -9.45 -5.26 5.39
C LEU A 140 -9.70 -6.09 6.65
N PHE A 141 -10.49 -5.61 7.61
CA PHE A 141 -10.90 -6.42 8.77
C PHE A 141 -11.97 -7.47 8.42
N PHE A 142 -12.80 -7.23 7.42
CA PHE A 142 -13.84 -8.19 7.02
C PHE A 142 -13.32 -9.28 6.07
N VAL A 143 -12.39 -8.95 5.18
CA VAL A 143 -11.85 -9.88 4.18
C VAL A 143 -11.20 -11.13 4.80
N PRO A 144 -10.42 -11.06 5.91
CA PRO A 144 -9.86 -12.26 6.53
C PRO A 144 -10.91 -13.27 7.01
N LYS A 145 -12.07 -12.78 7.47
CA LYS A 145 -13.18 -13.65 7.85
C LYS A 145 -13.72 -14.40 6.63
N PHE A 146 -13.90 -13.71 5.50
CA PHE A 146 -14.34 -14.32 4.25
C PHE A 146 -13.37 -15.41 3.78
N ILE A 147 -12.07 -15.14 3.81
CA ILE A 147 -11.05 -16.12 3.41
C ILE A 147 -11.07 -17.32 4.36
N LYS A 148 -11.16 -17.09 5.67
CA LYS A 148 -11.20 -18.15 6.68
C LYS A 148 -12.42 -19.06 6.49
N ASP A 149 -13.58 -18.48 6.24
CA ASP A 149 -14.83 -19.23 6.02
C ASP A 149 -14.76 -20.02 4.70
N THR A 150 -14.13 -19.45 3.65
CA THR A 150 -13.90 -20.15 2.37
C THR A 150 -12.98 -21.35 2.53
N ILE A 151 -11.88 -21.20 3.30
CA ILE A 151 -10.95 -22.30 3.59
C ILE A 151 -11.66 -23.42 4.38
N LYS A 152 -12.50 -23.04 5.36
CA LYS A 152 -13.25 -24.00 6.15
C LYS A 152 -14.24 -24.79 5.28
N LEU A 153 -15.02 -24.11 4.44
CA LEU A 153 -15.95 -24.73 3.50
C LEU A 153 -15.25 -25.70 2.54
N LYS A 154 -14.07 -25.30 2.01
CA LYS A 154 -13.29 -26.15 1.12
C LYS A 154 -12.82 -27.44 1.83
N ASN A 155 -12.31 -27.32 3.05
CA ASN A 155 -11.87 -28.49 3.82
C ASN A 155 -13.04 -29.43 4.17
N GLU A 156 -14.21 -28.87 4.46
CA GLU A 156 -15.42 -29.65 4.70
C GLU A 156 -15.89 -30.41 3.45
N GLN A 157 -15.76 -29.82 2.26
CA GLN A 157 -16.09 -30.47 0.99
C GLN A 157 -15.10 -31.58 0.64
N GLU A 158 -13.79 -31.40 0.92
CA GLU A 158 -12.77 -32.42 0.68
C GLU A 158 -12.89 -33.63 1.62
N LEU A 159 -13.49 -33.45 2.79
CA LEU A 159 -13.76 -34.53 3.74
C LEU A 159 -15.04 -35.33 3.46
N THR A 160 -15.90 -34.84 2.52
CA THR A 160 -17.19 -35.43 2.20
C THR A 160 -17.14 -36.28 0.91
N ILE A 161 -15.99 -36.39 0.26
CA ILE A 161 -15.73 -37.24 -0.91
C ILE A 161 -14.93 -38.45 -0.47
#